data_46e2aceff2565cc49eb15d08c7268809
#
_entry.id   46e2aceff2565cc49eb15d08c7268809
#
_cell.length_a   1.000
_cell.length_b   1.000
_cell.length_c   1.000
_cell.angle_alpha   90.00
_cell.angle_beta   90.00
_cell.angle_gamma   90.00
#
_symmetry.space_group_name_H-M   'P 1'
#
loop_
_entity.id
_entity.type
_entity.pdbx_description
1 polymer ?
#
loop_
_entity_poly.entity_id
_entity_poly.type
_entity_poly.pdbx_seq_one_letter_code
_entity_poly.pdbx_strand_id
1 'polypeptide(L)'
;MEKDALAQVAAGANILDINAGVVYNSNPNPNETEPPLMKKMIELVQGLTDIPLCIDSSVPEALEMGLETAQGRPLLNSVTGEEERLDFVLPLVAKYNVPVVAISNDDTGISEDPDVRFAVAKKIVERASDFGIPANDIVVDPLVMPIGAMATAGNQVFRLVRKLREELGVNTTCGASNVSFGLPNRHGINNAFLPMAMGAGMTSAIMNPVALPITQKKIAEKKAEVLSSGIIIPETMDDETFVSIFGMGSTEPRPGKEMEAIRAANLLTNNDPHGGAWIKFNKPANTSSENSGEGGRSRRRGGRRRG
;
A
#
# COMPACT_ATOMS: atom_id res chain seq x y z
N MET A 1 2.66 -18.03 -5.57
CA MET A 1 1.67 -17.34 -6.42
C MET A 1 0.26 -17.90 -6.26
N GLU A 2 -0.06 -19.18 -6.65
CA GLU A 2 -1.42 -19.75 -6.52
C GLU A 2 -2.01 -19.59 -5.12
N LYS A 3 -1.26 -20.04 -4.10
CA LYS A 3 -1.65 -19.93 -2.70
C LYS A 3 -1.90 -18.47 -2.27
N ASP A 4 -1.09 -17.53 -2.75
CA ASP A 4 -1.20 -16.12 -2.40
C ASP A 4 -2.41 -15.48 -3.08
N ALA A 5 -2.65 -15.80 -4.35
CA ALA A 5 -3.83 -15.33 -5.08
C ALA A 5 -5.12 -15.80 -4.40
N LEU A 6 -5.25 -17.10 -4.11
CA LEU A 6 -6.41 -17.64 -3.43
C LEU A 6 -6.61 -17.08 -2.01
N ALA A 7 -5.51 -16.83 -1.28
CA ALA A 7 -5.58 -16.19 0.04
C ALA A 7 -6.10 -14.74 -0.03
N GLN A 8 -5.70 -13.97 -1.03
CA GLN A 8 -6.20 -12.62 -1.24
C GLN A 8 -7.68 -12.61 -1.66
N VAL A 9 -8.08 -13.54 -2.53
CA VAL A 9 -9.49 -13.73 -2.88
C VAL A 9 -10.33 -14.07 -1.64
N ALA A 10 -9.88 -15.02 -0.84
CA ALA A 10 -10.55 -15.40 0.41
C ALA A 10 -10.61 -14.25 1.43
N ALA A 11 -9.63 -13.33 1.40
CA ALA A 11 -9.61 -12.13 2.23
C ALA A 11 -10.48 -10.97 1.68
N GLY A 12 -11.18 -11.17 0.54
CA GLY A 12 -12.13 -10.21 -0.01
C GLY A 12 -11.55 -9.24 -1.04
N ALA A 13 -10.40 -9.56 -1.67
CA ALA A 13 -9.91 -8.79 -2.80
C ALA A 13 -10.96 -8.76 -3.92
N ASN A 14 -11.19 -7.58 -4.50
CA ASN A 14 -12.13 -7.40 -5.61
C ASN A 14 -11.43 -7.46 -6.98
N ILE A 15 -10.14 -7.16 -7.00
CA ILE A 15 -9.25 -7.19 -8.17
C ILE A 15 -7.91 -7.73 -7.69
N LEU A 16 -7.26 -8.59 -8.49
CA LEU A 16 -5.90 -9.04 -8.22
C LEU A 16 -4.92 -8.29 -9.11
N ASP A 17 -3.92 -7.65 -8.48
CA ASP A 17 -2.86 -6.94 -9.18
C ASP A 17 -1.77 -7.92 -9.62
N ILE A 18 -1.49 -7.96 -10.93
CA ILE A 18 -0.51 -8.84 -11.56
C ILE A 18 0.67 -8.00 -12.04
N ASN A 19 1.79 -8.14 -11.34
CA ASN A 19 3.04 -7.45 -11.67
C ASN A 19 4.15 -8.47 -11.94
N ALA A 20 4.70 -8.46 -13.15
CA ALA A 20 5.76 -9.36 -13.60
C ALA A 20 7.17 -8.75 -13.44
N GLY A 21 7.28 -7.55 -12.86
CA GLY A 21 8.54 -6.85 -12.64
C GLY A 21 9.49 -7.66 -11.78
N VAL A 22 10.60 -8.10 -12.35
CA VAL A 22 11.64 -8.85 -11.67
C VAL A 22 12.65 -7.87 -11.09
N VAL A 23 13.15 -8.15 -9.87
CA VAL A 23 14.16 -7.30 -9.21
C VAL A 23 15.31 -6.98 -10.17
N TYR A 24 15.57 -5.72 -10.39
CA TYR A 24 16.52 -5.15 -11.36
C TYR A 24 17.88 -5.83 -11.45
N ASN A 25 18.38 -6.37 -10.35
CA ASN A 25 19.70 -7.04 -10.32
C ASN A 25 19.73 -8.41 -11.00
N SER A 26 18.59 -8.99 -11.34
CA SER A 26 18.48 -10.32 -11.95
C SER A 26 17.90 -10.31 -13.36
N ASN A 27 17.45 -9.15 -13.84
CA ASN A 27 16.83 -9.03 -15.16
C ASN A 27 17.47 -7.91 -15.99
N PRO A 28 18.46 -8.23 -16.84
CA PRO A 28 19.14 -7.23 -17.66
C PRO A 28 18.28 -6.69 -18.81
N ASN A 29 17.18 -7.37 -19.16
CA ASN A 29 16.30 -6.98 -20.26
C ASN A 29 14.81 -7.21 -19.93
N PRO A 30 14.17 -6.26 -19.18
CA PRO A 30 12.78 -6.39 -18.80
C PRO A 30 11.82 -6.46 -20.00
N ASN A 31 12.10 -5.76 -21.10
CA ASN A 31 11.26 -5.76 -22.29
C ASN A 31 11.14 -7.13 -22.95
N GLU A 32 12.12 -8.00 -22.79
CA GLU A 32 12.08 -9.37 -23.33
C GLU A 32 11.52 -10.38 -22.32
N THR A 33 11.74 -10.15 -21.03
CA THR A 33 11.46 -11.15 -19.99
C THR A 33 10.12 -10.96 -19.32
N GLU A 34 9.65 -9.73 -19.17
CA GLU A 34 8.37 -9.44 -18.50
C GLU A 34 7.15 -9.86 -19.32
N PRO A 35 7.05 -9.62 -20.65
CA PRO A 35 5.86 -9.99 -21.43
C PRO A 35 5.50 -11.48 -21.34
N PRO A 36 6.43 -12.44 -21.58
CA PRO A 36 6.10 -13.85 -21.45
C PRO A 36 5.82 -14.30 -20.02
N LEU A 37 6.39 -13.61 -19.01
CA LEU A 37 6.08 -13.86 -17.61
C LEU A 37 4.68 -13.35 -17.26
N MET A 38 4.32 -12.13 -17.68
CA MET A 38 3.00 -11.55 -17.50
C MET A 38 1.92 -12.49 -18.05
N LYS A 39 2.10 -12.98 -19.28
CA LYS A 39 1.19 -13.97 -19.89
C LYS A 39 0.98 -15.19 -18.98
N LYS A 40 2.07 -15.83 -18.55
CA LYS A 40 2.00 -17.03 -17.69
C LYS A 40 1.30 -16.76 -16.37
N MET A 41 1.55 -15.60 -15.76
CA MET A 41 0.92 -15.21 -14.50
C MET A 41 -0.58 -15.02 -14.66
N ILE A 42 -1.02 -14.35 -15.73
CA ILE A 42 -2.43 -14.13 -16.02
C ILE A 42 -3.14 -15.47 -16.28
N GLU A 43 -2.60 -16.32 -17.17
CA GLU A 43 -3.16 -17.64 -17.45
C GLU A 43 -3.30 -18.49 -16.18
N LEU A 44 -2.27 -18.47 -15.31
CA LEU A 44 -2.30 -19.17 -14.04
C LEU A 44 -3.41 -18.66 -13.12
N VAL A 45 -3.47 -17.34 -12.90
CA VAL A 45 -4.41 -16.74 -11.95
C VAL A 45 -5.86 -16.86 -12.46
N GLN A 46 -6.11 -16.63 -13.73
CA GLN A 46 -7.45 -16.81 -14.32
C GLN A 46 -7.90 -18.27 -14.40
N GLY A 47 -6.97 -19.23 -14.32
CA GLY A 47 -7.29 -20.64 -14.11
C GLY A 47 -7.73 -20.97 -12.68
N LEU A 48 -7.53 -20.08 -11.72
CA LEU A 48 -7.85 -20.29 -10.30
C LEU A 48 -9.10 -19.53 -9.83
N THR A 49 -9.40 -18.39 -10.45
CA THR A 49 -10.46 -17.47 -10.01
C THR A 49 -10.99 -16.61 -11.14
N ASP A 50 -12.28 -16.23 -11.03
CA ASP A 50 -12.95 -15.32 -11.96
C ASP A 50 -12.83 -13.84 -11.55
N ILE A 51 -12.07 -13.51 -10.51
CA ILE A 51 -11.87 -12.12 -10.07
C ILE A 51 -11.14 -11.34 -11.16
N PRO A 52 -11.59 -10.09 -11.47
CA PRO A 52 -10.91 -9.23 -12.41
C PRO A 52 -9.43 -9.00 -12.06
N LEU A 53 -8.60 -8.80 -13.08
CA LEU A 53 -7.18 -8.55 -12.91
C LEU A 53 -6.84 -7.08 -13.13
N CYS A 54 -5.81 -6.61 -12.44
CA CYS A 54 -5.08 -5.38 -12.75
C CYS A 54 -3.76 -5.79 -13.41
N ILE A 55 -3.49 -5.27 -14.60
CA ILE A 55 -2.25 -5.52 -15.35
C ILE A 55 -1.28 -4.39 -15.02
N ASP A 56 -0.29 -4.69 -14.20
CA ASP A 56 0.66 -3.69 -13.68
C ASP A 56 2.06 -3.92 -14.24
N SER A 57 2.53 -2.97 -15.05
CA SER A 57 3.91 -2.93 -15.53
C SER A 57 4.33 -1.52 -15.97
N SER A 58 5.62 -1.22 -15.82
CA SER A 58 6.25 -0.07 -16.46
C SER A 58 6.71 -0.38 -17.90
N VAL A 59 6.72 -1.66 -18.30
CA VAL A 59 7.16 -2.14 -19.62
C VAL A 59 5.98 -2.16 -20.59
N PRO A 60 6.01 -1.36 -21.67
CA PRO A 60 4.92 -1.25 -22.64
C PRO A 60 4.49 -2.60 -23.23
N GLU A 61 5.45 -3.42 -23.62
CA GLU A 61 5.21 -4.73 -24.24
C GLU A 61 4.56 -5.72 -23.25
N ALA A 62 4.85 -5.57 -21.96
CA ALA A 62 4.21 -6.38 -20.91
C ALA A 62 2.75 -5.95 -20.69
N LEU A 63 2.45 -4.65 -20.75
CA LEU A 63 1.07 -4.16 -20.72
C LEU A 63 0.25 -4.68 -21.89
N GLU A 64 0.77 -4.57 -23.13
CA GLU A 64 0.08 -5.07 -24.33
C GLU A 64 -0.13 -6.59 -24.25
N MET A 65 0.91 -7.36 -23.91
CA MET A 65 0.82 -8.81 -23.71
C MET A 65 -0.22 -9.18 -22.63
N GLY A 66 -0.26 -8.41 -21.54
CA GLY A 66 -1.24 -8.60 -20.49
C GLY A 66 -2.67 -8.39 -20.96
N LEU A 67 -2.92 -7.32 -21.71
CA LEU A 67 -4.23 -7.02 -22.31
C LEU A 67 -4.67 -8.03 -23.36
N GLU A 68 -3.73 -8.55 -24.16
CA GLU A 68 -4.01 -9.61 -25.15
C GLU A 68 -4.36 -10.95 -24.49
N THR A 69 -3.79 -11.22 -23.32
CA THR A 69 -3.94 -12.50 -22.63
C THR A 69 -5.15 -12.53 -21.71
N ALA A 70 -5.42 -11.41 -21.02
CA ALA A 70 -6.45 -11.35 -20.01
C ALA A 70 -7.86 -11.53 -20.62
N GLN A 71 -8.65 -12.39 -19.98
CA GLN A 71 -10.06 -12.54 -20.30
C GLN A 71 -10.88 -11.54 -19.48
N GLY A 72 -11.97 -11.06 -20.07
CA GLY A 72 -12.83 -10.05 -19.45
C GLY A 72 -12.34 -8.63 -19.66
N ARG A 73 -12.53 -7.77 -18.67
CA ARG A 73 -12.18 -6.34 -18.71
C ARG A 73 -11.20 -6.00 -17.60
N PRO A 74 -9.89 -6.21 -17.78
CA PRO A 74 -8.89 -5.92 -16.76
C PRO A 74 -8.74 -4.41 -16.53
N LEU A 75 -8.20 -4.03 -15.37
CA LEU A 75 -7.70 -2.68 -15.10
C LEU A 75 -6.25 -2.59 -15.61
N LEU A 76 -5.89 -1.56 -16.36
CA LEU A 76 -4.51 -1.32 -16.77
C LEU A 76 -3.82 -0.39 -15.76
N ASN A 77 -2.63 -0.72 -15.31
CA ASN A 77 -1.81 0.06 -14.39
C ASN A 77 -0.38 0.20 -14.97
N SER A 78 0.03 1.36 -15.53
CA SER A 78 -0.58 2.66 -15.43
C SER A 78 -0.22 3.58 -16.62
N VAL A 79 -0.91 4.71 -16.69
CA VAL A 79 -0.53 5.87 -17.50
C VAL A 79 -0.06 7.00 -16.56
N THR A 80 0.93 7.78 -16.99
CA THR A 80 1.40 9.01 -16.35
C THR A 80 1.10 10.24 -17.21
N GLY A 81 1.33 11.45 -16.70
CA GLY A 81 1.19 12.69 -17.47
C GLY A 81 2.33 12.98 -18.47
N GLU A 82 3.32 12.09 -18.57
CA GLU A 82 4.40 12.15 -19.56
C GLU A 82 3.84 11.95 -20.97
N GLU A 83 4.22 12.79 -21.94
CA GLU A 83 3.66 12.74 -23.29
C GLU A 83 3.87 11.37 -23.96
N GLU A 84 5.06 10.80 -23.83
CA GLU A 84 5.38 9.48 -24.39
C GLU A 84 4.46 8.38 -23.82
N ARG A 85 4.16 8.45 -22.51
CA ARG A 85 3.27 7.48 -21.87
C ARG A 85 1.82 7.68 -22.26
N LEU A 86 1.38 8.93 -22.40
CA LEU A 86 0.02 9.25 -22.88
C LEU A 86 -0.19 8.72 -24.30
N ASP A 87 0.76 8.97 -25.20
CA ASP A 87 0.69 8.58 -26.61
C ASP A 87 0.76 7.06 -26.82
N PHE A 88 1.38 6.33 -25.91
CA PHE A 88 1.45 4.87 -25.96
C PHE A 88 0.26 4.20 -25.26
N VAL A 89 -0.05 4.59 -24.01
CA VAL A 89 -0.99 3.85 -23.16
C VAL A 89 -2.44 4.15 -23.53
N LEU A 90 -2.82 5.41 -23.81
CA LEU A 90 -4.22 5.76 -24.08
C LEU A 90 -4.79 5.08 -25.32
N PRO A 91 -4.05 4.92 -26.44
CA PRO A 91 -4.50 4.11 -27.56
C PRO A 91 -4.75 2.63 -27.21
N LEU A 92 -3.93 2.03 -26.32
CA LEU A 92 -4.16 0.67 -25.83
C LEU A 92 -5.44 0.59 -25.00
N VAL A 93 -5.63 1.53 -24.08
CA VAL A 93 -6.85 1.63 -23.25
C VAL A 93 -8.09 1.70 -24.13
N ALA A 94 -8.08 2.55 -25.16
CA ALA A 94 -9.19 2.69 -26.12
C ALA A 94 -9.38 1.41 -26.97
N LYS A 95 -8.29 0.83 -27.49
CA LYS A 95 -8.30 -0.40 -28.32
C LYS A 95 -8.95 -1.57 -27.57
N TYR A 96 -8.60 -1.77 -26.31
CA TYR A 96 -9.08 -2.88 -25.49
C TYR A 96 -10.33 -2.54 -24.68
N ASN A 97 -10.77 -1.28 -24.69
CA ASN A 97 -11.93 -0.77 -23.94
C ASN A 97 -11.84 -1.13 -22.45
N VAL A 98 -10.73 -0.83 -21.81
CA VAL A 98 -10.43 -1.14 -20.39
C VAL A 98 -10.33 0.11 -19.55
N PRO A 99 -10.55 0.07 -18.21
CA PRO A 99 -10.22 1.15 -17.32
C PRO A 99 -8.70 1.26 -17.11
N VAL A 100 -8.23 2.45 -16.71
CA VAL A 100 -6.81 2.73 -16.51
C VAL A 100 -6.53 3.47 -15.22
N VAL A 101 -5.46 3.07 -14.53
CA VAL A 101 -4.87 3.84 -13.42
C VAL A 101 -4.06 4.99 -14.02
N ALA A 102 -4.36 6.20 -13.59
CA ALA A 102 -3.68 7.43 -13.98
C ALA A 102 -2.86 7.98 -12.81
N ILE A 103 -1.54 7.88 -12.88
CA ILE A 103 -0.65 8.36 -11.84
C ILE A 103 -0.42 9.87 -12.02
N SER A 104 -0.62 10.65 -10.96
CA SER A 104 -0.58 12.13 -10.99
C SER A 104 0.85 12.71 -10.94
N ASN A 105 1.74 12.20 -11.82
CA ASN A 105 3.09 12.72 -12.08
C ASN A 105 3.33 12.87 -13.60
N ASP A 106 4.30 13.68 -13.98
CA ASP A 106 4.70 13.92 -15.36
C ASP A 106 6.24 14.06 -15.50
N ASP A 107 6.70 14.57 -16.65
CA ASP A 107 8.11 14.80 -16.98
C ASP A 107 8.86 15.68 -15.95
N THR A 108 8.14 16.47 -15.16
CA THR A 108 8.72 17.28 -14.06
C THR A 108 8.94 16.48 -12.78
N GLY A 109 8.46 15.24 -12.75
CA GLY A 109 8.56 14.33 -11.60
C GLY A 109 7.34 14.39 -10.68
N ILE A 110 7.54 14.02 -9.42
CA ILE A 110 6.48 13.98 -8.40
C ILE A 110 6.49 15.30 -7.63
N SER A 111 5.47 16.13 -7.84
CA SER A 111 5.30 17.37 -7.08
C SER A 111 4.79 17.10 -5.66
N GLU A 112 5.29 17.87 -4.69
CA GLU A 112 4.72 17.89 -3.34
C GLU A 112 3.41 18.69 -3.25
N ASP A 113 3.15 19.58 -4.22
CA ASP A 113 1.94 20.38 -4.27
C ASP A 113 0.74 19.57 -4.83
N PRO A 114 -0.34 19.37 -4.06
CA PRO A 114 -1.54 18.67 -4.53
C PRO A 114 -2.25 19.37 -5.69
N ASP A 115 -2.10 20.70 -5.85
CA ASP A 115 -2.71 21.42 -6.97
C ASP A 115 -1.96 21.17 -8.28
N VAL A 116 -0.63 20.98 -8.23
CA VAL A 116 0.17 20.55 -9.38
C VAL A 116 -0.21 19.12 -9.78
N ARG A 117 -0.30 18.20 -8.82
CA ARG A 117 -0.75 16.83 -9.10
C ARG A 117 -2.17 16.78 -9.67
N PHE A 118 -3.04 17.64 -9.18
CA PHE A 118 -4.39 17.76 -9.74
C PHE A 118 -4.36 18.22 -11.20
N ALA A 119 -3.51 19.19 -11.55
CA ALA A 119 -3.37 19.66 -12.93
C ALA A 119 -2.87 18.54 -13.85
N VAL A 120 -1.93 17.71 -13.39
CA VAL A 120 -1.47 16.53 -14.14
C VAL A 120 -2.61 15.52 -14.32
N ALA A 121 -3.35 15.19 -13.27
CA ALA A 121 -4.49 14.28 -13.37
C ALA A 121 -5.54 14.81 -14.35
N LYS A 122 -5.84 16.11 -14.30
CA LYS A 122 -6.75 16.77 -15.25
C LYS A 122 -6.26 16.65 -16.69
N LYS A 123 -4.97 16.90 -16.94
CA LYS A 123 -4.34 16.70 -18.26
C LYS A 123 -4.56 15.26 -18.78
N ILE A 124 -4.34 14.27 -17.93
CA ILE A 124 -4.53 12.86 -18.32
C ILE A 124 -6.00 12.59 -18.68
N VAL A 125 -6.95 13.09 -17.87
CA VAL A 125 -8.40 12.94 -18.10
C VAL A 125 -8.82 13.59 -19.42
N GLU A 126 -8.33 14.81 -19.70
CA GLU A 126 -8.61 15.53 -20.93
C GLU A 126 -8.05 14.77 -22.16
N ARG A 127 -6.80 14.31 -22.09
CA ARG A 127 -6.19 13.48 -23.16
C ARG A 127 -6.93 12.15 -23.35
N ALA A 128 -7.36 11.51 -22.28
CA ALA A 128 -8.15 10.28 -22.36
C ALA A 128 -9.49 10.49 -23.08
N SER A 129 -10.12 11.65 -22.85
CA SER A 129 -11.36 12.04 -23.55
C SER A 129 -11.18 12.13 -25.07
N ASP A 130 -10.00 12.57 -25.55
CA ASP A 130 -9.69 12.63 -26.99
C ASP A 130 -9.69 11.23 -27.66
N PHE A 131 -9.45 10.18 -26.86
CA PHE A 131 -9.54 8.77 -27.28
C PHE A 131 -10.90 8.14 -26.98
N GLY A 132 -11.89 8.91 -26.51
CA GLY A 132 -13.23 8.42 -26.18
C GLY A 132 -13.28 7.61 -24.85
N ILE A 133 -12.26 7.70 -24.01
CA ILE A 133 -12.22 7.03 -22.71
C ILE A 133 -13.03 7.87 -21.71
N PRO A 134 -14.10 7.31 -21.11
CA PRO A 134 -14.95 8.08 -20.19
C PRO A 134 -14.26 8.24 -18.81
N ALA A 135 -14.58 9.33 -18.11
CA ALA A 135 -13.98 9.66 -16.81
C ALA A 135 -14.17 8.56 -15.74
N ASN A 136 -15.27 7.80 -15.79
CA ASN A 136 -15.51 6.70 -14.87
C ASN A 136 -14.62 5.47 -15.11
N ASP A 137 -13.93 5.40 -16.23
CA ASP A 137 -12.90 4.39 -16.53
C ASP A 137 -11.49 4.86 -16.16
N ILE A 138 -11.36 6.08 -15.64
CA ILE A 138 -10.08 6.61 -15.15
C ILE A 138 -10.05 6.50 -13.62
N VAL A 139 -9.00 5.86 -13.11
CA VAL A 139 -8.75 5.66 -11.67
C VAL A 139 -7.48 6.40 -11.30
N VAL A 140 -7.60 7.61 -10.74
CA VAL A 140 -6.43 8.44 -10.45
C VAL A 140 -5.71 7.97 -9.18
N ASP A 141 -4.40 7.74 -9.27
CA ASP A 141 -3.51 7.58 -8.12
C ASP A 141 -2.95 8.95 -7.71
N PRO A 142 -3.29 9.45 -6.51
CA PRO A 142 -2.78 10.72 -6.00
C PRO A 142 -1.32 10.66 -5.54
N LEU A 143 -0.63 9.54 -5.70
CA LEU A 143 0.75 9.30 -5.22
C LEU A 143 0.90 9.50 -3.70
N VAL A 144 0.64 8.44 -2.97
CA VAL A 144 0.84 8.41 -1.51
C VAL A 144 2.32 8.34 -1.19
N MET A 145 2.87 9.42 -0.65
CA MET A 145 4.26 9.49 -0.21
C MET A 145 4.44 8.98 1.23
N PRO A 146 5.63 8.46 1.57
CA PRO A 146 5.93 8.05 2.95
C PRO A 146 5.81 9.22 3.94
N ILE A 147 4.95 9.07 4.95
CA ILE A 147 4.70 10.13 5.95
C ILE A 147 5.96 10.44 6.79
N GLY A 148 6.86 9.47 6.94
CA GLY A 148 8.14 9.67 7.64
C GLY A 148 9.10 10.58 6.88
N ALA A 149 9.00 10.61 5.55
CA ALA A 149 9.81 11.49 4.68
C ALA A 149 9.11 12.84 4.45
N MET A 150 7.78 12.83 4.28
CA MET A 150 6.98 14.01 3.99
C MET A 150 5.84 14.13 5.01
N ALA A 151 6.03 14.95 6.03
CA ALA A 151 5.09 15.08 7.15
C ALA A 151 3.67 15.53 6.75
N THR A 152 3.52 16.16 5.60
CA THR A 152 2.23 16.62 5.04
C THR A 152 1.54 15.61 4.12
N ALA A 153 2.17 14.47 3.83
CA ALA A 153 1.73 13.52 2.81
C ALA A 153 0.26 13.07 2.99
N GLY A 154 -0.16 12.78 4.23
CA GLY A 154 -1.54 12.38 4.50
C GLY A 154 -2.55 13.47 4.13
N ASN A 155 -2.33 14.70 4.61
CA ASN A 155 -3.20 15.84 4.32
C ASN A 155 -3.26 16.18 2.82
N GLN A 156 -2.12 16.09 2.13
CA GLN A 156 -2.04 16.32 0.69
C GLN A 156 -2.89 15.31 -0.08
N VAL A 157 -2.78 14.03 0.26
CA VAL A 157 -3.57 12.97 -0.37
C VAL A 157 -5.07 13.18 -0.13
N PHE A 158 -5.49 13.45 1.12
CA PHE A 158 -6.90 13.64 1.44
C PHE A 158 -7.49 14.86 0.71
N ARG A 159 -6.74 15.96 0.62
CA ARG A 159 -7.14 17.16 -0.15
C ARG A 159 -7.27 16.84 -1.65
N LEU A 160 -6.26 16.18 -2.22
CA LEU A 160 -6.24 15.84 -3.64
C LEU A 160 -7.37 14.88 -4.00
N VAL A 161 -7.60 13.84 -3.20
CA VAL A 161 -8.70 12.88 -3.42
C VAL A 161 -10.05 13.56 -3.46
N ARG A 162 -10.34 14.48 -2.51
CA ARG A 162 -11.61 15.26 -2.55
C ARG A 162 -11.74 16.03 -3.84
N LYS A 163 -10.69 16.76 -4.22
CA LYS A 163 -10.69 17.59 -5.44
C LYS A 163 -10.90 16.77 -6.70
N LEU A 164 -10.24 15.60 -6.80
CA LEU A 164 -10.41 14.67 -7.92
C LEU A 164 -11.86 14.16 -8.03
N ARG A 165 -12.48 13.84 -6.90
CA ARG A 165 -13.87 13.39 -6.85
C ARG A 165 -14.87 14.49 -7.18
N GLU A 166 -14.69 15.68 -6.61
CA GLU A 166 -15.63 16.81 -6.72
C GLU A 166 -15.54 17.50 -8.09
N GLU A 167 -14.31 17.70 -8.62
CA GLU A 167 -14.12 18.49 -9.84
C GLU A 167 -14.01 17.64 -11.12
N LEU A 168 -13.45 16.42 -11.05
CA LEU A 168 -13.28 15.55 -12.23
C LEU A 168 -14.24 14.36 -12.26
N GLY A 169 -14.85 14.00 -11.12
CA GLY A 169 -15.77 12.85 -11.04
C GLY A 169 -15.12 11.48 -11.28
N VAL A 170 -13.79 11.42 -11.26
CA VAL A 170 -13.01 10.19 -11.52
C VAL A 170 -12.98 9.26 -10.31
N ASN A 171 -12.68 8.00 -10.53
CA ASN A 171 -12.33 7.06 -9.47
C ASN A 171 -10.90 7.32 -8.97
N THR A 172 -10.58 6.80 -7.78
CA THR A 172 -9.27 6.99 -7.16
C THR A 172 -8.76 5.70 -6.55
N THR A 173 -7.43 5.50 -6.59
CA THR A 173 -6.73 4.39 -5.94
C THR A 173 -5.42 4.87 -5.34
N CYS A 174 -4.74 4.02 -4.59
CA CYS A 174 -3.35 4.27 -4.19
C CYS A 174 -2.67 3.00 -3.69
N GLY A 175 -1.35 2.96 -3.75
CA GLY A 175 -0.54 2.03 -2.97
C GLY A 175 -0.62 2.37 -1.48
N ALA A 176 -1.63 1.85 -0.78
CA ALA A 176 -1.97 2.30 0.58
C ALA A 176 -0.83 2.11 1.60
N SER A 177 0.00 1.09 1.43
CA SER A 177 1.13 0.83 2.34
C SER A 177 2.31 1.79 2.17
N ASN A 178 2.33 2.62 1.14
CA ASN A 178 3.38 3.61 0.92
C ASN A 178 3.42 4.65 2.04
N VAL A 179 2.25 5.04 2.58
CA VAL A 179 2.13 6.03 3.65
C VAL A 179 2.99 5.69 4.87
N SER A 180 3.12 4.42 5.19
CA SER A 180 3.81 3.93 6.40
C SER A 180 5.25 3.46 6.15
N PHE A 181 5.76 3.62 4.93
CA PHE A 181 7.09 3.12 4.56
C PHE A 181 8.19 3.73 5.46
N GLY A 182 9.10 2.87 5.93
CA GLY A 182 10.20 3.25 6.82
C GLY A 182 9.82 3.47 8.30
N LEU A 183 8.54 3.35 8.68
CA LEU A 183 8.10 3.52 10.05
C LEU A 183 7.78 2.17 10.75
N PRO A 184 7.91 2.10 12.08
CA PRO A 184 7.51 0.92 12.83
C PRO A 184 5.98 0.80 12.89
N ASN A 185 5.47 -0.43 13.12
CA ASN A 185 4.04 -0.75 13.21
C ASN A 185 3.23 -0.20 12.02
N ARG A 186 3.68 -0.52 10.81
CA ARG A 186 3.06 -0.06 9.55
C ARG A 186 1.55 -0.35 9.50
N HIS A 187 1.12 -1.46 10.07
CA HIS A 187 -0.30 -1.84 10.09
C HIS A 187 -1.17 -0.84 10.85
N GLY A 188 -0.69 -0.32 11.99
CA GLY A 188 -1.41 0.72 12.74
C GLY A 188 -1.64 1.99 11.93
N ILE A 189 -0.61 2.42 11.17
CA ILE A 189 -0.70 3.59 10.28
C ILE A 189 -1.66 3.30 9.11
N ASN A 190 -1.50 2.15 8.43
CA ASN A 190 -2.34 1.77 7.31
C ASN A 190 -3.82 1.64 7.72
N ASN A 191 -4.09 1.07 8.90
CA ASN A 191 -5.44 0.91 9.44
C ASN A 191 -6.11 2.25 9.77
N ALA A 192 -5.35 3.29 10.10
CA ALA A 192 -5.89 4.64 10.26
C ALA A 192 -6.02 5.36 8.90
N PHE A 193 -5.05 5.19 8.01
CA PHE A 193 -5.03 5.86 6.71
C PHE A 193 -6.22 5.48 5.83
N LEU A 194 -6.54 4.21 5.72
CA LEU A 194 -7.60 3.73 4.83
C LEU A 194 -8.98 4.36 5.13
N PRO A 195 -9.51 4.33 6.36
CA PRO A 195 -10.79 4.98 6.67
C PRO A 195 -10.76 6.50 6.42
N MET A 196 -9.64 7.16 6.70
CA MET A 196 -9.49 8.60 6.45
C MET A 196 -9.49 8.91 4.94
N ALA A 197 -8.80 8.10 4.14
CA ALA A 197 -8.78 8.21 2.68
C ALA A 197 -10.17 7.94 2.08
N MET A 198 -10.89 6.91 2.56
CA MET A 198 -12.28 6.64 2.19
C MET A 198 -13.20 7.81 2.54
N GLY A 199 -13.06 8.39 3.74
CA GLY A 199 -13.79 9.59 4.16
C GLY A 199 -13.47 10.83 3.32
N ALA A 200 -12.31 10.87 2.67
CA ALA A 200 -11.94 11.91 1.70
C ALA A 200 -12.50 11.62 0.29
N GLY A 201 -13.04 10.41 0.02
CA GLY A 201 -13.60 10.03 -1.28
C GLY A 201 -12.79 9.00 -2.07
N MET A 202 -11.76 8.37 -1.46
CA MET A 202 -11.01 7.28 -2.09
C MET A 202 -11.95 6.12 -2.41
N THR A 203 -11.89 5.61 -3.66
CA THR A 203 -12.81 4.56 -4.13
C THR A 203 -12.20 3.16 -4.11
N SER A 204 -10.89 3.06 -4.16
CA SER A 204 -10.16 1.78 -4.11
C SER A 204 -8.76 1.97 -3.52
N ALA A 205 -8.09 0.87 -3.21
CA ALA A 205 -6.69 0.89 -2.75
C ALA A 205 -5.96 -0.38 -3.17
N ILE A 206 -4.70 -0.25 -3.56
CA ILE A 206 -3.79 -1.37 -3.79
C ILE A 206 -3.15 -1.71 -2.45
N MET A 207 -3.44 -2.89 -1.95
CA MET A 207 -2.98 -3.35 -0.64
C MET A 207 -3.01 -4.87 -0.54
N ASN A 208 -2.29 -5.43 0.41
CA ASN A 208 -2.45 -6.82 0.77
C ASN A 208 -3.64 -6.96 1.76
N PRO A 209 -4.77 -7.55 1.36
CA PRO A 209 -5.93 -7.72 2.24
C PRO A 209 -5.76 -8.89 3.23
N VAL A 210 -4.77 -9.75 3.02
CA VAL A 210 -4.52 -10.89 3.89
C VAL A 210 -4.04 -10.38 5.25
N ALA A 211 -4.81 -10.65 6.30
CA ALA A 211 -4.35 -10.39 7.65
C ALA A 211 -3.02 -11.11 7.91
N LEU A 212 -2.12 -10.48 8.66
CA LEU A 212 -0.90 -11.16 9.09
C LEU A 212 -1.28 -12.50 9.72
N PRO A 213 -0.59 -13.60 9.36
CA PRO A 213 -0.88 -14.90 9.94
C PRO A 213 -0.87 -14.77 11.47
N ILE A 214 -1.97 -15.13 12.08
CA ILE A 214 -2.02 -15.22 13.55
C ILE A 214 -1.07 -16.34 13.91
N THR A 215 0.03 -15.99 14.57
CA THR A 215 1.04 -16.98 14.93
C THR A 215 0.43 -17.96 15.93
N GLN A 216 0.84 -19.24 15.88
CA GLN A 216 0.44 -20.27 16.83
C GLN A 216 0.64 -19.82 18.30
N LYS A 217 1.68 -19.01 18.52
CA LYS A 217 1.92 -18.38 19.82
C LYS A 217 0.77 -17.46 20.24
N LYS A 218 0.26 -16.60 19.36
CA LYS A 218 -0.87 -15.70 19.66
C LYS A 218 -2.18 -16.47 19.87
N ILE A 219 -2.40 -17.55 19.11
CA ILE A 219 -3.54 -18.43 19.30
C ILE A 219 -3.48 -19.10 20.69
N ALA A 220 -2.32 -19.62 21.06
CA ALA A 220 -2.11 -20.23 22.37
C ALA A 220 -2.30 -19.25 23.54
N GLU A 221 -1.77 -18.03 23.42
CA GLU A 221 -1.97 -16.96 24.40
C GLU A 221 -3.46 -16.61 24.55
N LYS A 222 -4.21 -16.48 23.45
CA LYS A 222 -5.65 -16.19 23.48
C LYS A 222 -6.47 -17.36 24.02
N LYS A 223 -6.11 -18.60 23.66
CA LYS A 223 -6.77 -19.79 24.26
C LYS A 223 -6.59 -19.83 25.78
N ALA A 224 -5.40 -19.53 26.28
CA ALA A 224 -5.13 -19.45 27.72
C ALA A 224 -5.96 -18.34 28.40
N GLU A 225 -6.08 -17.17 27.78
CA GLU A 225 -6.92 -16.06 28.26
C GLU A 225 -8.40 -16.45 28.33
N VAL A 226 -8.94 -17.08 27.25
CA VAL A 226 -10.33 -17.53 27.17
C VAL A 226 -10.62 -18.60 28.22
N LEU A 227 -9.73 -19.57 28.40
CA LEU A 227 -9.85 -20.60 29.44
C LEU A 227 -9.82 -20.00 30.85
N SER A 228 -8.96 -18.99 31.08
CA SER A 228 -8.87 -18.29 32.38
C SER A 228 -10.15 -17.50 32.72
N SER A 229 -10.92 -17.10 31.70
CA SER A 229 -12.23 -16.45 31.89
C SER A 229 -13.38 -17.42 32.19
N GLY A 230 -13.10 -18.73 32.31
CA GLY A 230 -14.09 -19.77 32.62
C GLY A 230 -14.85 -20.30 31.39
N ILE A 231 -14.48 -19.91 30.18
CA ILE A 231 -15.07 -20.41 28.94
C ILE A 231 -14.42 -21.74 28.60
N ILE A 232 -15.25 -22.76 28.31
CA ILE A 232 -14.79 -24.08 27.89
C ILE A 232 -14.60 -24.07 26.37
N ILE A 233 -13.38 -24.35 25.92
CA ILE A 233 -13.05 -24.53 24.49
C ILE A 233 -13.18 -26.03 24.18
N PRO A 234 -14.07 -26.47 23.26
CA PRO A 234 -14.17 -27.87 22.85
C PRO A 234 -12.83 -28.40 22.31
N GLU A 235 -12.45 -29.59 22.68
CA GLU A 235 -11.21 -30.23 22.19
C GLU A 235 -11.20 -30.43 20.66
N THR A 236 -12.41 -30.51 20.06
CA THR A 236 -12.60 -30.66 18.60
C THR A 236 -12.49 -29.33 17.85
N MET A 237 -12.37 -28.19 18.57
CA MET A 237 -12.29 -26.88 17.92
C MET A 237 -10.89 -26.65 17.35
N ASP A 238 -10.79 -26.59 16.03
CA ASP A 238 -9.53 -26.21 15.37
C ASP A 238 -9.19 -24.71 15.55
N ASP A 239 -7.95 -24.36 15.23
CA ASP A 239 -7.46 -23.01 15.40
C ASP A 239 -8.17 -21.98 14.53
N GLU A 240 -8.60 -22.36 13.33
CA GLU A 240 -9.33 -21.51 12.40
C GLU A 240 -10.70 -21.15 12.94
N THR A 241 -11.43 -22.13 13.41
CA THR A 241 -12.74 -21.95 14.07
C THR A 241 -12.58 -21.12 15.35
N PHE A 242 -11.55 -21.40 16.16
CA PHE A 242 -11.28 -20.62 17.37
C PHE A 242 -11.01 -19.14 17.06
N VAL A 243 -10.16 -18.86 16.08
CA VAL A 243 -9.85 -17.51 15.63
C VAL A 243 -11.08 -16.78 15.12
N SER A 244 -11.96 -17.47 14.37
CA SER A 244 -13.22 -16.92 13.86
C SER A 244 -14.19 -16.56 14.99
N ILE A 245 -14.35 -17.42 15.98
CA ILE A 245 -15.31 -17.23 17.07
C ILE A 245 -14.81 -16.18 18.10
N PHE A 246 -13.54 -16.26 18.49
CA PHE A 246 -12.98 -15.41 19.54
C PHE A 246 -12.33 -14.12 19.04
N GLY A 247 -12.57 -13.77 17.76
CA GLY A 247 -12.29 -12.45 17.22
C GLY A 247 -10.81 -12.03 17.32
N MET A 248 -9.87 -12.95 17.05
CA MET A 248 -8.45 -12.60 16.98
C MET A 248 -8.11 -11.69 15.78
N GLY A 249 -9.11 -11.36 14.99
CA GLY A 249 -9.07 -10.32 13.98
C GLY A 249 -9.12 -8.92 14.60
N SER A 250 -8.79 -7.93 13.81
CA SER A 250 -8.53 -6.53 14.13
C SER A 250 -9.69 -5.71 14.76
N THR A 251 -10.83 -6.30 15.10
CA THR A 251 -12.07 -5.58 15.45
C THR A 251 -12.36 -5.46 16.95
N GLU A 252 -11.66 -6.14 17.82
CA GLU A 252 -11.87 -5.94 19.26
C GLU A 252 -11.16 -4.70 19.79
N PRO A 253 -11.83 -3.86 20.61
CA PRO A 253 -11.19 -2.76 21.30
C PRO A 253 -10.18 -3.32 22.32
N ARG A 254 -8.91 -3.40 21.94
CA ARG A 254 -7.82 -3.71 22.87
C ARG A 254 -7.47 -2.46 23.66
N PRO A 255 -7.19 -2.56 24.96
CA PRO A 255 -6.59 -1.45 25.69
C PRO A 255 -5.39 -0.88 24.92
N GLY A 256 -5.43 0.40 24.58
CA GLY A 256 -4.39 1.07 23.79
C GLY A 256 -4.64 1.18 22.27
N LYS A 257 -5.59 0.46 21.67
CA LYS A 257 -5.91 0.61 20.23
C LYS A 257 -6.47 1.99 19.88
N GLU A 258 -7.30 2.55 20.75
CA GLU A 258 -7.80 3.92 20.55
C GLU A 258 -6.64 4.92 20.54
N MET A 259 -5.68 4.77 21.46
CA MET A 259 -4.49 5.61 21.51
C MET A 259 -3.59 5.38 20.28
N GLU A 260 -3.49 4.14 19.79
CA GLU A 260 -2.78 3.83 18.55
C GLU A 260 -3.44 4.53 17.35
N ALA A 261 -4.76 4.44 17.22
CA ALA A 261 -5.52 5.09 16.16
C ALA A 261 -5.38 6.64 16.23
N ILE A 262 -5.47 7.24 17.42
CA ILE A 262 -5.28 8.68 17.62
C ILE A 262 -3.87 9.11 17.22
N ARG A 263 -2.83 8.36 17.61
CA ARG A 263 -1.44 8.67 17.25
C ARG A 263 -1.18 8.50 15.76
N ALA A 264 -1.75 7.47 15.13
CA ALA A 264 -1.68 7.29 13.69
C ALA A 264 -2.40 8.42 12.95
N ALA A 265 -3.58 8.83 13.40
CA ALA A 265 -4.31 9.96 12.83
C ALA A 265 -3.51 11.27 12.98
N ASN A 266 -2.90 11.54 14.13
CA ASN A 266 -2.04 12.70 14.33
C ASN A 266 -0.84 12.72 13.39
N LEU A 267 -0.22 11.57 13.16
CA LEU A 267 0.84 11.41 12.17
C LEU A 267 0.35 11.78 10.76
N LEU A 268 -0.78 11.22 10.35
CA LEU A 268 -1.35 11.40 9.01
C LEU A 268 -1.85 12.83 8.76
N THR A 269 -2.23 13.56 9.81
CA THR A 269 -2.70 14.95 9.73
C THR A 269 -1.63 15.99 10.06
N ASN A 270 -0.36 15.59 10.11
CA ASN A 270 0.79 16.44 10.41
C ASN A 270 0.77 17.08 11.82
N ASN A 271 0.04 16.48 12.76
CA ASN A 271 0.09 16.85 14.19
C ASN A 271 1.25 16.15 14.94
N ASP A 272 1.89 15.16 14.31
CA ASP A 272 3.12 14.50 14.74
C ASP A 272 4.11 14.48 13.56
N PRO A 273 4.74 15.62 13.23
CA PRO A 273 5.63 15.74 12.08
C PRO A 273 6.79 14.73 12.15
N HIS A 274 7.02 14.00 11.05
CA HIS A 274 8.05 12.96 10.95
C HIS A 274 7.89 11.79 11.93
N GLY A 275 6.76 11.66 12.63
CA GLY A 275 6.41 10.51 13.43
C GLY A 275 7.18 10.34 14.74
N GLY A 276 7.64 11.42 15.35
CA GLY A 276 8.42 11.36 16.59
C GLY A 276 7.66 10.68 17.75
N ALA A 277 6.40 11.06 17.96
CA ALA A 277 5.55 10.46 18.98
C ALA A 277 5.14 9.03 18.61
N TRP A 278 4.87 8.76 17.32
CA TRP A 278 4.57 7.42 16.81
C TRP A 278 5.73 6.45 17.04
N ILE A 279 6.96 6.85 16.68
CA ILE A 279 8.16 6.02 16.87
C ILE A 279 8.39 5.73 18.35
N LYS A 280 8.24 6.76 19.21
CA LYS A 280 8.39 6.60 20.67
C LYS A 280 7.37 5.64 21.26
N PHE A 281 6.13 5.70 20.80
CA PHE A 281 5.03 4.83 21.22
C PHE A 281 5.26 3.36 20.84
N ASN A 282 5.86 3.11 19.68
CA ASN A 282 6.10 1.77 19.15
C ASN A 282 7.51 1.21 19.46
N LYS A 283 8.32 1.90 20.27
CA LYS A 283 9.60 1.32 20.73
C LYS A 283 9.34 0.16 21.69
N PRO A 284 10.04 -0.98 21.55
CA PRO A 284 9.98 -2.06 22.54
C PRO A 284 10.38 -1.55 23.91
N ALA A 285 9.68 -1.99 24.95
CA ALA A 285 9.92 -1.55 26.34
C ALA A 285 11.31 -1.89 26.91
N ASN A 286 12.16 -2.64 26.20
CA ASN A 286 13.42 -3.21 26.67
C ASN A 286 14.68 -2.61 26.04
N THR A 287 14.74 -1.31 25.75
CA THR A 287 15.99 -0.65 25.35
C THR A 287 16.46 0.45 26.31
N SER A 288 15.93 0.48 27.53
CA SER A 288 16.35 1.42 28.56
C SER A 288 16.67 0.69 29.89
N SER A 289 17.70 -0.13 29.91
CA SER A 289 18.48 -0.42 31.13
C SER A 289 19.68 -1.27 30.75
N GLU A 290 20.79 -0.63 30.75
CA GLU A 290 22.13 -1.12 31.04
C GLU A 290 23.14 -0.31 30.24
N ASN A 291 23.44 0.89 30.72
CA ASN A 291 24.79 1.44 30.74
C ASN A 291 24.82 2.71 31.62
N SER A 292 24.52 2.54 32.90
CA SER A 292 25.08 3.37 33.95
C SER A 292 26.04 2.51 34.77
N GLY A 293 27.12 2.11 34.11
CA GLY A 293 28.27 1.46 34.75
C GLY A 293 29.27 2.53 35.10
N GLU A 294 29.36 2.80 36.39
CA GLU A 294 30.46 3.52 37.03
C GLU A 294 31.82 2.99 36.57
N GLY A 295 32.71 3.89 36.28
CA GLY A 295 34.11 3.59 36.04
C GLY A 295 34.89 4.88 35.86
N GLY A 296 35.14 5.66 36.92
CA GLY A 296 36.35 5.60 37.66
C GLY A 296 37.46 6.43 36.99
N ARG A 297 37.55 7.66 37.46
CA ARG A 297 38.71 8.57 37.42
C ARG A 297 40.06 7.88 37.14
N SER A 298 40.81 8.40 36.20
CA SER A 298 42.27 8.59 36.39
C SER A 298 42.77 9.80 35.61
N ARG A 299 42.93 10.89 36.34
CA ARG A 299 43.81 11.99 35.92
C ARG A 299 45.26 11.48 36.00
N ARG A 300 46.04 11.56 34.91
CA ARG A 300 47.50 11.70 35.00
C ARG A 300 47.95 12.82 34.07
N ARG A 301 48.39 13.88 34.75
CA ARG A 301 49.25 14.96 34.24
C ARG A 301 50.69 14.42 34.02
N GLY A 302 51.35 14.99 33.11
CA GLY A 302 52.81 14.94 32.93
C GLY A 302 53.14 14.72 31.46
N GLY A 303 53.84 15.49 30.76
CA GLY A 303 54.76 16.55 31.00
C GLY A 303 55.69 16.57 29.80
N ARG A 304 55.87 17.75 29.23
CA ARG A 304 57.01 18.28 28.46
C ARG A 304 58.13 17.29 28.03
N ARG A 305 58.52 17.32 26.76
CA ARG A 305 59.75 17.92 26.19
C ARG A 305 60.00 17.40 24.79
N ARG A 306 60.09 18.35 23.84
CA ARG A 306 61.30 18.71 23.03
C ARG A 306 61.99 17.52 22.33
N GLY A 307 62.04 17.71 21.01
CA GLY A 307 62.88 17.08 20.03
C GLY A 307 62.40 17.50 18.66
#